data_e5cd1a726023ba99215bbbdcfe76a87b
#
_entry.id   e5cd1a726023ba99215bbbdcfe76a87b
#
_cell.length_a   1.000
_cell.length_b   1.000
_cell.length_c   1.000
_cell.angle_alpha   90.00
_cell.angle_beta   90.00
_cell.angle_gamma   90.00
#
_symmetry.space_group_name_H-M   'P 1'
#
loop_
_entity.id
_entity.type
_entity.pdbx_description
1 polymer ?
#
loop_
_entity_poly.entity_id
_entity_poly.type
_entity_poly.pdbx_seq_one_letter_code
_entity_poly.pdbx_strand_id
1 'polypeptide(L)'
;MKITGMKIEKVQIPLKEPVKVAFATVSYLESVLVQVTVDEGLVGYGEASPFAPVTGETVDGVIAVLELFRQGLMGMNPMDIEAVHAMMDGLIVGNGAAKCAVDLAMYDLMGKALGQPVYKLLGGYSNMIQNDITIGISTPE
;
A
#
# COMPACT_ATOMS: atom_id res chain seq x y z
N MET A 1 -12.13 -17.22 7.34
CA MET A 1 -11.41 -16.51 6.24
C MET A 1 -9.92 -16.81 6.35
N LYS A 2 -9.30 -17.28 5.29
CA LYS A 2 -7.86 -17.58 5.23
C LYS A 2 -7.26 -17.04 3.94
N ILE A 3 -6.09 -16.44 4.02
CA ILE A 3 -5.34 -15.97 2.86
C ILE A 3 -4.89 -17.17 2.02
N THR A 4 -5.25 -17.17 0.74
CA THR A 4 -4.95 -18.24 -0.22
C THR A 4 -4.02 -17.81 -1.34
N GLY A 5 -3.83 -16.51 -1.51
CA GLY A 5 -2.97 -15.96 -2.55
C GLY A 5 -2.62 -14.50 -2.35
N MET A 6 -1.48 -14.12 -2.93
CA MET A 6 -1.04 -12.73 -3.00
C MET A 6 -0.39 -12.49 -4.36
N LYS A 7 -0.88 -11.51 -5.10
CA LYS A 7 -0.30 -11.02 -6.35
C LYS A 7 0.40 -9.70 -6.08
N ILE A 8 1.59 -9.53 -6.63
CA ILE A 8 2.42 -8.33 -6.53
C ILE A 8 2.66 -7.82 -7.94
N GLU A 9 2.37 -6.56 -8.19
CA GLU A 9 2.43 -5.99 -9.53
C GLU A 9 3.07 -4.60 -9.51
N LYS A 10 4.16 -4.41 -10.24
CA LYS A 10 4.76 -3.09 -10.47
C LYS A 10 3.88 -2.31 -11.43
N VAL A 11 3.54 -1.08 -11.05
CA VAL A 11 2.76 -0.16 -11.87
C VAL A 11 3.56 1.12 -12.09
N GLN A 12 3.58 1.60 -13.32
CA GLN A 12 4.16 2.87 -13.71
C GLN A 12 3.09 3.76 -14.32
N ILE A 13 2.86 4.93 -13.73
CA ILE A 13 1.82 5.86 -14.15
C ILE A 13 2.50 7.14 -14.67
N PRO A 14 2.44 7.43 -15.98
CA PRO A 14 2.99 8.66 -16.49
C PRO A 14 2.19 9.87 -15.98
N LEU A 15 2.90 10.91 -15.59
CA LEU A 15 2.27 12.19 -15.25
C LEU A 15 1.92 12.96 -16.53
N LYS A 16 0.83 13.71 -16.52
CA LYS A 16 0.43 14.59 -17.63
C LYS A 16 1.50 15.63 -17.92
N GLU A 17 2.11 16.15 -16.85
CA GLU A 17 3.23 17.08 -16.90
C GLU A 17 4.25 16.69 -15.83
N PRO A 18 5.56 16.83 -16.10
CA PRO A 18 6.58 16.58 -15.11
C PRO A 18 6.43 17.51 -13.90
N VAL A 19 6.49 16.97 -12.71
CA VAL A 19 6.47 17.74 -11.46
C VAL A 19 7.90 18.00 -11.02
N LYS A 20 8.28 19.29 -10.94
CA LYS A 20 9.58 19.72 -10.46
C LYS A 20 9.52 20.03 -8.96
N VAL A 21 10.36 19.35 -8.20
CA VAL A 21 10.60 19.62 -6.78
C VAL A 21 12.05 20.02 -6.56
N ALA A 22 12.41 20.45 -5.36
CA ALA A 22 13.73 21.01 -5.06
C ALA A 22 14.92 20.10 -5.44
N PHE A 23 14.74 18.78 -5.40
CA PHE A 23 15.79 17.79 -5.59
C PHE A 23 15.54 16.80 -6.74
N ALA A 24 14.41 16.89 -7.43
CA ALA A 24 14.07 15.96 -8.51
C ALA A 24 13.06 16.56 -9.51
N THR A 25 13.03 16.00 -10.71
CA THR A 25 11.94 16.16 -11.66
C THR A 25 11.30 14.80 -11.87
N VAL A 26 10.01 14.68 -11.52
CA VAL A 26 9.27 13.44 -11.59
C VAL A 26 8.37 13.46 -12.82
N SER A 27 8.58 12.54 -13.74
CA SER A 27 7.79 12.42 -14.99
C SER A 27 6.80 11.25 -14.95
N TYR A 28 6.95 10.34 -14.00
CA TYR A 28 6.07 9.20 -13.78
C TYR A 28 6.09 8.80 -12.30
N LEU A 29 5.04 8.17 -11.85
CA LEU A 29 4.97 7.53 -10.55
C LEU A 29 5.20 6.03 -10.71
N GLU A 30 5.96 5.45 -9.80
CA GLU A 30 6.11 4.00 -9.68
C GLU A 30 5.49 3.54 -8.36
N SER A 31 4.65 2.53 -8.45
CA SER A 31 4.00 1.90 -7.31
C SER A 31 4.05 0.40 -7.42
N VAL A 32 3.84 -0.27 -6.29
CA VAL A 32 3.64 -1.72 -6.25
C VAL A 32 2.25 -2.00 -5.71
N LEU A 33 1.39 -2.55 -6.56
CA LEU A 33 0.06 -3.00 -6.15
C LEU A 33 0.12 -4.40 -5.56
N VAL A 34 -0.63 -4.60 -4.49
CA VAL A 34 -0.81 -5.87 -3.81
C VAL A 34 -2.27 -6.27 -3.88
N GLN A 35 -2.53 -7.51 -4.30
CA GLN A 35 -3.84 -8.13 -4.24
C GLN A 35 -3.75 -9.36 -3.35
N VAL A 36 -4.54 -9.41 -2.30
CA VAL A 36 -4.61 -10.56 -1.38
C VAL A 36 -5.95 -11.24 -1.53
N THR A 37 -5.92 -12.52 -1.85
CA THR A 37 -7.12 -13.35 -2.04
C THR A 37 -7.34 -14.25 -0.84
N VAL A 38 -8.60 -14.44 -0.45
CA VAL A 38 -8.99 -15.35 0.63
C VAL A 38 -9.88 -16.50 0.11
N ASP A 39 -10.00 -17.56 0.90
CA ASP A 39 -10.77 -18.78 0.59
C ASP A 39 -12.26 -18.51 0.31
N GLU A 40 -12.82 -17.41 0.79
CA GLU A 40 -14.20 -16.98 0.54
C GLU A 40 -14.35 -16.18 -0.77
N GLY A 41 -13.30 -16.03 -1.55
CA GLY A 41 -13.31 -15.37 -2.87
C GLY A 41 -13.23 -13.84 -2.82
N LEU A 42 -13.10 -13.23 -1.62
CA LEU A 42 -12.85 -11.80 -1.52
C LEU A 42 -11.39 -11.49 -1.90
N VAL A 43 -11.18 -10.30 -2.44
CA VAL A 43 -9.86 -9.77 -2.78
C VAL A 43 -9.66 -8.42 -2.10
N GLY A 44 -8.59 -8.29 -1.33
CA GLY A 44 -8.13 -7.03 -0.76
C GLY A 44 -7.02 -6.40 -1.58
N TYR A 45 -7.03 -5.08 -1.65
CA TYR A 45 -6.07 -4.30 -2.42
C TYR A 45 -5.26 -3.39 -1.49
N GLY A 46 -3.96 -3.31 -1.74
CA GLY A 46 -3.05 -2.36 -1.12
C GLY A 46 -2.04 -1.85 -2.12
N GLU A 47 -1.39 -0.76 -1.77
CA GLU A 47 -0.40 -0.10 -2.62
C GLU A 47 0.80 0.33 -1.77
N ALA A 48 1.99 0.06 -2.29
CA ALA A 48 3.23 0.66 -1.82
C ALA A 48 3.71 1.69 -2.82
N SER A 49 4.00 2.90 -2.35
CA SER A 49 4.54 4.00 -3.17
C SER A 49 5.92 4.42 -2.63
N PRO A 50 6.98 3.61 -2.86
CA PRO A 50 8.32 3.95 -2.40
C PRO A 50 8.86 5.14 -3.19
N PHE A 51 9.59 6.02 -2.48
CA PHE A 51 10.29 7.12 -3.10
C PHE A 51 11.67 7.27 -2.47
N ALA A 52 12.68 6.70 -3.11
CA ALA A 52 14.02 6.55 -2.56
C ALA A 52 14.64 7.83 -1.99
N PRO A 53 14.47 9.03 -2.61
CA PRO A 53 15.00 10.27 -2.04
C PRO A 53 14.37 10.70 -0.71
N VAL A 54 13.19 10.15 -0.35
CA VAL A 54 12.44 10.52 0.86
C VAL A 54 12.41 9.38 1.87
N THR A 55 12.03 8.17 1.42
CA THR A 55 11.85 7.01 2.32
C THR A 55 13.07 6.09 2.36
N GLY A 56 13.99 6.22 1.41
CA GLY A 56 15.13 5.30 1.28
C GLY A 56 14.73 3.95 0.67
N GLU A 57 13.47 3.75 0.33
CA GLU A 57 12.95 2.51 -0.23
C GLU A 57 12.87 2.60 -1.76
N THR A 58 13.16 1.48 -2.42
CA THR A 58 13.07 1.34 -3.89
C THR A 58 11.96 0.36 -4.26
N VAL A 59 11.43 0.49 -5.47
CA VAL A 59 10.38 -0.40 -5.99
C VAL A 59 10.82 -1.87 -5.95
N ASP A 60 12.03 -2.17 -6.39
CA ASP A 60 12.55 -3.54 -6.41
C ASP A 60 12.77 -4.09 -4.98
N GLY A 61 13.22 -3.23 -4.06
CA GLY A 61 13.33 -3.57 -2.64
C GLY A 61 11.98 -3.90 -2.02
N VAL A 62 10.95 -3.08 -2.30
CA VAL A 62 9.58 -3.33 -1.85
C VAL A 62 9.05 -4.66 -2.41
N ILE A 63 9.26 -4.95 -3.70
CA ILE A 63 8.84 -6.22 -4.30
C ILE A 63 9.50 -7.40 -3.60
N ALA A 64 10.82 -7.34 -3.37
CA ALA A 64 11.55 -8.40 -2.67
C ALA A 64 10.99 -8.66 -1.25
N VAL A 65 10.67 -7.60 -0.51
CA VAL A 65 10.08 -7.70 0.83
C VAL A 65 8.65 -8.25 0.78
N LEU A 66 7.84 -7.82 -0.18
CA LEU A 66 6.49 -8.33 -0.37
C LEU A 66 6.49 -9.84 -0.72
N GLU A 67 7.46 -10.31 -1.49
CA GLU A 67 7.64 -11.73 -1.77
C GLU A 67 7.97 -12.53 -0.50
N LEU A 68 8.77 -11.95 0.41
CA LEU A 68 9.01 -12.53 1.72
C LEU A 68 7.72 -12.61 2.55
N PHE A 69 6.93 -11.54 2.58
CA PHE A 69 5.66 -11.51 3.30
C PHE A 69 4.63 -12.48 2.71
N ARG A 70 4.62 -12.66 1.39
CA ARG A 70 3.70 -13.60 0.73
C ARG A 70 3.78 -15.00 1.34
N GLN A 71 4.98 -15.48 1.66
CA GLN A 71 5.16 -16.80 2.27
C GLN A 71 4.59 -16.86 3.69
N GLY A 72 4.81 -15.81 4.49
CA GLY A 72 4.33 -15.74 5.86
C GLY A 72 2.82 -15.54 5.97
N LEU A 73 2.21 -14.90 4.99
CA LEU A 73 0.78 -14.58 4.99
C LEU A 73 -0.12 -15.79 4.66
N MET A 74 0.38 -16.81 3.94
CA MET A 74 -0.44 -17.94 3.54
C MET A 74 -1.08 -18.65 4.73
N GLY A 75 -2.40 -18.80 4.67
CA GLY A 75 -3.21 -19.45 5.70
C GLY A 75 -3.54 -18.58 6.92
N MET A 76 -2.98 -17.36 7.03
CA MET A 76 -3.37 -16.42 8.09
C MET A 76 -4.79 -15.90 7.88
N ASN A 77 -5.43 -15.49 8.96
CA ASN A 77 -6.70 -14.79 8.90
C ASN A 77 -6.44 -13.28 8.75
N PRO A 78 -6.89 -12.63 7.66
CA PRO A 78 -6.64 -11.21 7.44
C PRO A 78 -7.34 -10.29 8.47
N MET A 79 -8.29 -10.83 9.25
CA MET A 79 -8.94 -10.06 10.33
C MET A 79 -8.05 -9.91 11.56
N ASP A 80 -7.02 -10.75 11.71
CA ASP A 80 -6.09 -10.72 12.82
C ASP A 80 -4.93 -9.78 12.54
N ILE A 81 -5.24 -8.47 12.39
CA ILE A 81 -4.31 -7.42 11.93
C ILE A 81 -3.01 -7.41 12.74
N GLU A 82 -3.10 -7.49 14.06
CA GLU A 82 -1.90 -7.49 14.91
C GLU A 82 -1.01 -8.72 14.71
N ALA A 83 -1.60 -9.89 14.42
CA ALA A 83 -0.84 -11.09 14.08
C ALA A 83 -0.11 -10.94 12.73
N VAL A 84 -0.76 -10.30 11.75
CA VAL A 84 -0.15 -9.96 10.46
C VAL A 84 1.02 -8.99 10.67
N HIS A 85 0.84 -7.95 11.46
CA HIS A 85 1.92 -7.01 11.81
C HIS A 85 3.08 -7.72 12.52
N ALA A 86 2.79 -8.52 13.54
CA ALA A 86 3.82 -9.27 14.26
C ALA A 86 4.63 -10.20 13.34
N MET A 87 3.96 -10.87 12.39
CA MET A 87 4.62 -11.70 11.37
C MET A 87 5.55 -10.85 10.50
N MET A 88 5.08 -9.73 9.97
CA MET A 88 5.90 -8.84 9.12
C MET A 88 7.09 -8.26 9.88
N ASP A 89 6.88 -7.82 11.13
CA ASP A 89 7.92 -7.25 11.97
C ASP A 89 8.96 -8.28 12.40
N GLY A 90 8.54 -9.53 12.59
CA GLY A 90 9.44 -10.65 12.87
C GLY A 90 10.31 -11.06 11.68
N LEU A 91 9.88 -10.80 10.44
CA LEU A 91 10.64 -11.14 9.23
C LEU A 91 11.67 -10.07 8.87
N ILE A 92 11.32 -8.79 9.00
CA ILE A 92 12.21 -7.71 8.58
C ILE A 92 11.92 -6.40 9.32
N VAL A 93 12.99 -5.71 9.71
CA VAL A 93 12.92 -4.37 10.34
C VAL A 93 12.71 -3.29 9.27
N GLY A 94 11.94 -2.24 9.59
CA GLY A 94 11.68 -1.14 8.65
C GLY A 94 10.77 -1.57 7.49
N ASN A 95 11.09 -1.15 6.26
CA ASN A 95 10.32 -1.47 5.05
C ASN A 95 8.84 -1.07 5.13
N GLY A 96 8.63 0.19 5.54
CA GLY A 96 7.31 0.74 5.81
C GLY A 96 6.37 0.71 4.62
N ALA A 97 6.87 0.96 3.40
CA ALA A 97 6.06 0.94 2.20
C ALA A 97 5.48 -0.46 1.91
N ALA A 98 6.30 -1.51 2.05
CA ALA A 98 5.84 -2.89 1.86
C ALA A 98 4.83 -3.30 2.93
N LYS A 99 5.09 -2.97 4.21
CA LYS A 99 4.17 -3.24 5.33
C LYS A 99 2.85 -2.51 5.16
N CYS A 100 2.89 -1.24 4.76
CA CYS A 100 1.70 -0.44 4.48
C CYS A 100 0.82 -1.08 3.38
N ALA A 101 1.42 -1.57 2.29
CA ALA A 101 0.65 -2.22 1.23
C ALA A 101 -0.10 -3.47 1.73
N VAL A 102 0.54 -4.29 2.56
CA VAL A 102 -0.13 -5.44 3.17
C VAL A 102 -1.22 -4.99 4.12
N ASP A 103 -0.95 -4.03 4.99
CA ASP A 103 -1.90 -3.49 5.95
C ASP A 103 -3.17 -2.94 5.28
N LEU A 104 -3.00 -2.14 4.22
CA LEU A 104 -4.11 -1.64 3.41
C LEU A 104 -4.96 -2.77 2.82
N ALA A 105 -4.31 -3.83 2.30
CA ALA A 105 -5.02 -4.98 1.77
C ALA A 105 -5.82 -5.74 2.84
N MET A 106 -5.30 -5.83 4.08
CA MET A 106 -6.03 -6.44 5.21
C MET A 106 -7.24 -5.60 5.59
N TYR A 107 -7.10 -4.28 5.73
CA TYR A 107 -8.23 -3.39 6.03
C TYR A 107 -9.28 -3.37 4.91
N ASP A 108 -8.87 -3.45 3.64
CA ASP A 108 -9.80 -3.57 2.50
C ASP A 108 -10.59 -4.88 2.56
N LEU A 109 -9.94 -6.01 2.87
CA LEU A 109 -10.63 -7.29 3.13
C LEU A 109 -11.61 -7.19 4.30
N MET A 110 -11.18 -6.58 5.41
CA MET A 110 -12.02 -6.37 6.57
C MET A 110 -13.26 -5.54 6.23
N GLY A 111 -13.08 -4.43 5.51
CA GLY A 111 -14.18 -3.59 5.05
C GLY A 111 -15.18 -4.35 4.18
N LYS A 112 -14.68 -5.12 3.22
CA LYS A 112 -15.50 -5.96 2.33
C LYS A 112 -16.25 -7.06 3.08
N ALA A 113 -15.57 -7.75 4.00
CA ALA A 113 -16.17 -8.80 4.80
C ALA A 113 -17.28 -8.28 5.73
N LEU A 114 -17.12 -7.09 6.29
CA LEU A 114 -18.08 -6.45 7.20
C LEU A 114 -19.13 -5.60 6.46
N GLY A 115 -19.00 -5.40 5.15
CA GLY A 115 -19.87 -4.52 4.37
C GLY A 115 -19.77 -3.05 4.81
N GLN A 116 -18.61 -2.62 5.31
CA GLN A 116 -18.39 -1.27 5.81
C GLN A 116 -17.17 -0.61 5.15
N PRO A 117 -17.23 0.69 4.83
CA PRO A 117 -16.06 1.40 4.34
C PRO A 117 -14.99 1.50 5.43
N VAL A 118 -13.72 1.41 5.04
CA VAL A 118 -12.58 1.37 5.98
C VAL A 118 -12.56 2.58 6.92
N TYR A 119 -12.90 3.78 6.43
CA TYR A 119 -12.92 4.96 7.30
C TYR A 119 -13.89 4.82 8.50
N LYS A 120 -14.99 4.07 8.35
CA LYS A 120 -15.91 3.77 9.45
C LYS A 120 -15.29 2.82 10.46
N LEU A 121 -14.58 1.80 9.99
CA LEU A 121 -13.87 0.85 10.84
C LEU A 121 -12.79 1.54 11.69
N LEU A 122 -12.18 2.59 11.11
CA LEU A 122 -11.17 3.41 11.79
C LEU A 122 -11.76 4.55 12.65
N GLY A 123 -13.08 4.57 12.85
CA GLY A 123 -13.74 5.57 13.70
C GLY A 123 -14.03 6.90 13.01
N GLY A 124 -13.96 6.97 11.69
CA GLY A 124 -14.25 8.19 10.94
C GLY A 124 -15.71 8.64 11.08
N TYR A 125 -15.91 9.92 11.36
CA TYR A 125 -17.23 10.53 11.51
C TYR A 125 -17.75 11.22 10.24
N SER A 126 -16.87 11.51 9.28
CA SER A 126 -17.18 12.22 8.04
C SER A 126 -16.69 11.45 6.82
N ASN A 127 -17.42 11.53 5.72
CA ASN A 127 -17.02 11.04 4.41
C ASN A 127 -16.45 12.14 3.51
N MET A 128 -16.25 13.33 4.06
CA MET A 128 -15.65 14.46 3.35
C MET A 128 -14.35 14.84 4.04
N ILE A 129 -13.34 15.16 3.23
CA ILE A 129 -12.03 15.64 3.66
C ILE A 129 -11.63 16.84 2.81
N GLN A 130 -11.03 17.84 3.44
CA GLN A 130 -10.37 18.93 2.72
C GLN A 130 -9.00 18.46 2.30
N ASN A 131 -8.63 18.76 1.06
CA ASN A 131 -7.33 18.42 0.51
C ASN A 131 -6.60 19.67 0.04
N ASP A 132 -5.28 19.64 0.06
CA ASP A 132 -4.41 20.68 -0.45
C ASP A 132 -4.09 20.43 -1.93
N ILE A 133 -3.72 21.50 -2.63
CA ILE A 133 -3.13 21.43 -3.97
C ILE A 133 -1.68 21.93 -3.87
N THR A 134 -0.75 21.08 -4.24
CA THR A 134 0.66 21.47 -4.33
C THR A 134 0.89 22.26 -5.60
N ILE A 135 1.39 23.49 -5.48
CA ILE A 135 1.85 24.31 -6.60
C ILE A 135 3.31 23.95 -6.85
N GLY A 136 3.59 23.38 -8.02
CA GLY A 136 4.94 23.03 -8.45
C GLY A 136 5.80 24.28 -8.71
N ILE A 137 7.13 24.08 -8.73
CA ILE A 137 8.10 25.14 -9.09
C ILE A 137 7.94 25.43 -10.57
N SER A 138 7.51 26.65 -10.90
CA SER A 138 7.32 27.15 -12.27
C SER A 138 7.85 28.58 -12.38
N THR A 139 7.99 29.06 -13.61
CA THR A 139 8.22 30.48 -13.88
C THR A 139 6.92 31.25 -13.69
N PRO A 140 6.94 32.43 -13.06
CA PRO A 140 5.77 33.30 -13.03
C PRO A 140 5.39 33.70 -14.48
N GLU A 141 4.16 33.49 -14.85
CA GLU A 141 3.57 34.11 -16.06
C GLU A 141 2.84 35.40 -15.66
#